data_cde12f064f4e5439f684ef6020e9524e
#
_entry.id   cde12f064f4e5439f684ef6020e9524e
#
_cell.length_a   1.000
_cell.length_b   1.000
_cell.length_c   1.000
_cell.angle_alpha   90.00
_cell.angle_beta   90.00
_cell.angle_gamma   90.00
#
_symmetry.space_group_name_H-M   'P 1'
#
loop_
_entity.id
_entity.type
_entity.pdbx_description
1 polymer ?
#
loop_
_entity_poly.entity_id
_entity_poly.type
_entity_poly.pdbx_seq_one_letter_code
_entity_poly.pdbx_strand_id
1 'polypeptide(L)'
;STVVTDTTAVDTLILAARDTIKVPEELRETDPFKYKYYIAIKDSITRVQVRDSLLQAGDTLEVQKLDSLYIKDSTEVAVAKFNAWYASLSRMERKKYDAEQALPGLIAAANRKMEIKDSIRAHKDSVIQNTPRILNTFAIPDSMHYKRIITWNANRKFVDIENLRDQSIDTSYHRNFYDYPFMKNDVNATWLGTSGSPVQFFNYFKRQEEDNAIFYTPYASWSFSPETLPQFNTKTPYTELCYWGTLFANMEKEESNIRILTTQNITPKLNMLIYYHNFKGNGMLKREDTGNRTLTASTNYLGERYLMHSGFIYNRIERSENGGVADPSWIRDTIVDPREIDVYLKDAGNKMKKRTLF
;
A
#
# COMPACT_ATOMS: atom_id res chain seq x y z
N SER A 1 32.72 30.02 -61.26
CA SER A 1 32.05 29.40 -62.40
C SER A 1 30.67 28.96 -61.97
N THR A 2 29.69 29.75 -62.28
CA THR A 2 28.28 29.50 -62.12
C THR A 2 27.88 28.40 -63.09
N VAL A 3 27.53 27.22 -62.54
CA VAL A 3 26.85 26.15 -63.31
C VAL A 3 25.39 26.60 -63.41
N VAL A 4 25.01 27.15 -64.51
CA VAL A 4 23.61 27.32 -64.92
C VAL A 4 23.13 25.88 -65.27
N THR A 5 22.45 25.25 -64.42
CA THR A 5 21.77 24.00 -64.74
C THR A 5 20.59 24.33 -65.64
N ASP A 6 20.66 23.83 -66.85
CA ASP A 6 19.63 23.96 -67.87
C ASP A 6 18.36 23.18 -67.45
N THR A 7 17.49 23.84 -66.71
CA THR A 7 16.16 23.28 -66.28
C THR A 7 15.23 23.06 -67.50
N THR A 8 15.58 23.68 -68.65
CA THR A 8 14.79 23.65 -69.90
C THR A 8 14.87 22.31 -70.66
N ALA A 9 15.95 21.52 -70.49
CA ALA A 9 16.12 20.26 -71.20
C ALA A 9 15.29 19.16 -70.58
N VAL A 10 15.14 19.16 -69.24
CA VAL A 10 14.32 18.17 -68.51
C VAL A 10 12.83 18.42 -68.70
N ASP A 11 12.41 19.70 -68.73
CA ASP A 11 11.02 20.07 -68.96
C ASP A 11 10.57 19.72 -70.39
N THR A 12 11.45 19.82 -71.39
CA THR A 12 11.16 19.44 -72.80
C THR A 12 11.04 17.90 -72.92
N LEU A 13 11.85 17.10 -72.25
CA LEU A 13 11.76 15.67 -72.26
C LEU A 13 10.47 15.13 -71.53
N ILE A 14 10.09 15.78 -70.48
CA ILE A 14 8.85 15.50 -69.73
C ILE A 14 7.63 15.83 -70.62
N LEU A 15 7.63 16.93 -71.33
CA LEU A 15 6.56 17.29 -72.24
C LEU A 15 6.45 16.37 -73.46
N ALA A 16 7.55 15.91 -74.02
CA ALA A 16 7.56 15.02 -75.17
C ALA A 16 7.07 13.59 -74.80
N ALA A 17 7.35 13.11 -73.58
CA ALA A 17 6.87 11.81 -73.10
C ALA A 17 5.38 11.84 -72.66
N ARG A 18 4.86 13.02 -72.31
CA ARG A 18 3.45 13.23 -71.90
C ARG A 18 2.47 13.04 -73.07
N ASP A 19 2.87 13.26 -74.33
CA ASP A 19 2.03 13.20 -75.50
C ASP A 19 1.80 11.75 -76.03
N THR A 20 2.54 10.79 -75.52
CA THR A 20 2.42 9.38 -76.00
C THR A 20 1.22 8.64 -75.40
N ILE A 21 0.65 9.08 -74.28
CA ILE A 21 -0.52 8.44 -73.65
C ILE A 21 -1.72 9.38 -73.70
N LYS A 22 -2.70 9.04 -74.55
CA LYS A 22 -3.95 9.82 -74.66
C LYS A 22 -4.89 9.44 -73.51
N VAL A 23 -5.23 10.39 -72.67
CA VAL A 23 -6.24 10.26 -71.62
C VAL A 23 -7.58 10.73 -72.22
N PRO A 24 -8.66 9.93 -72.19
CA PRO A 24 -9.96 10.36 -72.72
C PRO A 24 -10.50 11.53 -71.89
N GLU A 25 -10.67 12.71 -72.49
CA GLU A 25 -11.19 13.91 -71.81
C GLU A 25 -12.65 13.76 -71.36
N GLU A 26 -13.43 12.88 -72.02
CA GLU A 26 -14.82 12.53 -71.65
C GLU A 26 -14.94 11.96 -70.24
N LEU A 27 -13.89 11.34 -69.70
CA LEU A 27 -13.86 10.80 -68.36
C LEU A 27 -13.75 11.92 -67.30
N ARG A 28 -13.41 13.12 -67.66
CA ARG A 28 -13.29 14.24 -66.74
C ARG A 28 -14.63 14.62 -66.12
N GLU A 29 -15.71 14.56 -66.86
CA GLU A 29 -17.06 14.88 -66.41
C GLU A 29 -17.87 13.68 -65.96
N THR A 30 -17.64 12.51 -66.59
CA THR A 30 -18.41 11.28 -66.32
C THR A 30 -17.88 10.46 -65.13
N ASP A 31 -16.56 10.41 -64.93
CA ASP A 31 -15.93 9.76 -63.79
C ASP A 31 -14.61 10.44 -63.41
N PRO A 32 -14.69 11.47 -62.58
CA PRO A 32 -13.51 12.27 -62.19
C PRO A 32 -12.46 11.46 -61.44
N PHE A 33 -12.83 10.33 -60.85
CA PHE A 33 -11.91 9.44 -60.13
C PHE A 33 -11.07 8.62 -61.14
N LYS A 34 -11.69 8.05 -62.18
CA LYS A 34 -10.99 7.34 -63.23
C LYS A 34 -10.11 8.27 -64.05
N TYR A 35 -10.54 9.51 -64.33
CA TYR A 35 -9.73 10.52 -65.01
C TYR A 35 -8.44 10.82 -64.25
N LYS A 36 -8.53 11.05 -62.94
CA LYS A 36 -7.34 11.27 -62.08
C LYS A 36 -6.46 10.01 -62.03
N TYR A 37 -7.04 8.82 -62.00
CA TYR A 37 -6.28 7.57 -62.05
C TYR A 37 -5.49 7.40 -63.33
N TYR A 38 -6.10 7.69 -64.49
CA TYR A 38 -5.41 7.66 -65.81
C TYR A 38 -4.29 8.71 -65.91
N ILE A 39 -4.50 9.89 -65.38
CA ILE A 39 -3.45 10.91 -65.28
C ILE A 39 -2.31 10.40 -64.39
N ALA A 40 -2.58 9.84 -63.25
CA ALA A 40 -1.56 9.32 -62.33
C ALA A 40 -0.76 8.16 -62.97
N ILE A 41 -1.40 7.27 -63.78
CA ILE A 41 -0.70 6.25 -64.55
C ILE A 41 0.17 6.89 -65.63
N LYS A 42 -0.38 7.83 -66.40
CA LYS A 42 0.36 8.58 -67.43
C LYS A 42 1.59 9.25 -66.87
N ASP A 43 1.44 9.97 -65.75
CA ASP A 43 2.54 10.63 -65.07
C ASP A 43 3.59 9.65 -64.51
N SER A 44 3.15 8.48 -64.03
CA SER A 44 4.05 7.45 -63.52
C SER A 44 4.87 6.78 -64.68
N ILE A 45 4.26 6.49 -65.80
CA ILE A 45 4.96 5.93 -66.98
C ILE A 45 5.93 6.96 -67.54
N THR A 46 5.52 8.22 -67.62
CA THR A 46 6.35 9.32 -68.08
C THR A 46 7.56 9.51 -67.18
N ARG A 47 7.37 9.45 -65.87
CA ARG A 47 8.47 9.54 -64.89
C ARG A 47 9.46 8.38 -65.03
N VAL A 48 9.02 7.15 -65.25
CA VAL A 48 9.93 6.03 -65.49
C VAL A 48 10.75 6.24 -66.75
N GLN A 49 10.15 6.71 -67.84
CA GLN A 49 10.84 6.99 -69.09
C GLN A 49 11.88 8.10 -68.94
N VAL A 50 11.54 9.21 -68.23
CA VAL A 50 12.45 10.29 -67.94
C VAL A 50 13.58 9.85 -67.03
N ARG A 51 13.27 9.07 -66.02
CA ARG A 51 14.24 8.46 -65.09
C ARG A 51 15.26 7.59 -65.84
N ASP A 52 14.80 6.72 -66.70
CA ASP A 52 15.69 5.84 -67.50
C ASP A 52 16.58 6.66 -68.46
N SER A 53 16.05 7.73 -69.02
CA SER A 53 16.81 8.63 -69.89
C SER A 53 17.88 9.38 -69.11
N LEU A 54 17.58 9.85 -67.91
CA LEU A 54 18.55 10.53 -67.01
C LEU A 54 19.63 9.56 -66.52
N LEU A 55 19.26 8.30 -66.21
CA LEU A 55 20.25 7.28 -65.84
C LEU A 55 21.19 6.94 -67.00
N GLN A 56 20.68 6.89 -68.27
CA GLN A 56 21.54 6.72 -69.44
C GLN A 56 22.46 7.93 -69.67
N ALA A 57 22.04 9.16 -69.32
CA ALA A 57 22.83 10.35 -69.39
C ALA A 57 23.84 10.51 -68.25
N GLY A 58 23.79 9.65 -67.21
CA GLY A 58 24.71 9.65 -66.08
C GLY A 58 24.38 10.69 -64.99
N ASP A 59 23.20 11.30 -65.01
CA ASP A 59 22.80 12.42 -64.13
C ASP A 59 22.10 11.94 -62.86
N THR A 60 22.90 11.40 -61.94
CA THR A 60 22.41 10.78 -60.71
C THR A 60 21.74 11.74 -59.72
N LEU A 61 22.08 13.04 -59.78
CA LEU A 61 21.52 14.09 -58.92
C LEU A 61 20.08 14.45 -59.31
N GLU A 62 19.81 14.51 -60.62
CA GLU A 62 18.46 14.76 -61.12
C GLU A 62 17.54 13.58 -60.94
N VAL A 63 18.04 12.34 -61.01
CA VAL A 63 17.29 11.12 -60.69
C VAL A 63 16.85 11.12 -59.22
N GLN A 64 17.73 11.52 -58.29
CA GLN A 64 17.37 11.60 -56.86
C GLN A 64 16.31 12.65 -56.59
N LYS A 65 16.35 13.80 -57.27
CA LYS A 65 15.29 14.81 -57.15
C LYS A 65 13.95 14.29 -57.69
N LEU A 66 13.96 13.61 -58.84
CA LEU A 66 12.76 13.02 -59.42
C LEU A 66 12.14 11.96 -58.51
N ASP A 67 12.95 11.06 -57.92
CA ASP A 67 12.51 10.04 -57.01
C ASP A 67 11.92 10.64 -55.70
N SER A 68 12.49 11.73 -55.17
CA SER A 68 11.97 12.43 -54.02
C SER A 68 10.60 13.07 -54.26
N LEU A 69 10.40 13.66 -55.43
CA LEU A 69 9.11 14.23 -55.86
C LEU A 69 8.06 13.11 -56.01
N TYR A 70 8.42 11.97 -56.60
CA TYR A 70 7.53 10.81 -56.75
C TYR A 70 7.04 10.28 -55.40
N ILE A 71 7.92 10.16 -54.42
CA ILE A 71 7.57 9.73 -53.05
C ILE A 71 6.56 10.71 -52.43
N LYS A 72 6.77 12.00 -52.58
CA LYS A 72 5.85 13.02 -52.05
C LYS A 72 4.46 12.95 -52.70
N ASP A 73 4.38 12.86 -54.02
CA ASP A 73 3.10 12.76 -54.73
C ASP A 73 2.36 11.48 -54.37
N SER A 74 3.07 10.34 -54.23
CA SER A 74 2.46 9.06 -53.86
C SER A 74 1.89 9.08 -52.42
N THR A 75 2.54 9.76 -51.49
CA THR A 75 2.05 9.95 -50.10
C THR A 75 0.81 10.84 -50.07
N GLU A 76 0.77 11.92 -50.85
CA GLU A 76 -0.41 12.79 -50.94
C GLU A 76 -1.64 12.06 -51.47
N VAL A 77 -1.47 11.23 -52.51
CA VAL A 77 -2.55 10.37 -53.05
C VAL A 77 -3.01 9.33 -52.02
N ALA A 78 -2.08 8.72 -51.29
CA ALA A 78 -2.40 7.75 -50.23
C ALA A 78 -3.19 8.42 -49.07
N VAL A 79 -2.78 9.60 -48.64
CA VAL A 79 -3.47 10.41 -47.63
C VAL A 79 -4.86 10.81 -48.09
N ALA A 80 -5.02 11.24 -49.36
CA ALA A 80 -6.33 11.57 -49.91
C ALA A 80 -7.28 10.40 -49.96
N LYS A 81 -6.80 9.21 -50.35
CA LYS A 81 -7.57 7.95 -50.31
C LYS A 81 -7.98 7.57 -48.89
N PHE A 82 -7.06 7.66 -47.96
CA PHE A 82 -7.33 7.41 -46.55
C PHE A 82 -8.39 8.37 -46.00
N ASN A 83 -8.27 9.65 -46.27
CA ASN A 83 -9.22 10.64 -45.79
C ASN A 83 -10.64 10.43 -46.38
N ALA A 84 -10.72 10.05 -47.67
CA ALA A 84 -11.99 9.72 -48.32
C ALA A 84 -12.64 8.46 -47.68
N TRP A 85 -11.85 7.41 -47.44
CA TRP A 85 -12.31 6.20 -46.79
C TRP A 85 -12.73 6.50 -45.35
N TYR A 86 -11.93 7.22 -44.55
CA TYR A 86 -12.25 7.59 -43.20
C TYR A 86 -13.52 8.44 -43.09
N ALA A 87 -13.72 9.35 -44.07
CA ALA A 87 -14.95 10.14 -44.13
C ALA A 87 -16.21 9.31 -44.44
N SER A 88 -16.06 8.19 -45.14
CA SER A 88 -17.18 7.28 -45.44
C SER A 88 -17.62 6.43 -44.28
N LEU A 89 -16.80 6.29 -43.24
CA LEU A 89 -17.13 5.51 -42.04
C LEU A 89 -18.19 6.19 -41.18
N SER A 90 -19.05 5.39 -40.57
CA SER A 90 -20.00 5.87 -39.54
C SER A 90 -19.28 6.41 -38.29
N ARG A 91 -19.96 7.20 -37.48
CA ARG A 91 -19.38 7.78 -36.24
C ARG A 91 -18.88 6.70 -35.28
N MET A 92 -19.54 5.54 -35.21
CA MET A 92 -19.14 4.41 -34.34
C MET A 92 -17.88 3.73 -34.89
N GLU A 93 -17.81 3.49 -36.18
CA GLU A 93 -16.67 2.86 -36.85
C GLU A 93 -15.42 3.74 -36.79
N ARG A 94 -15.55 5.04 -36.96
CA ARG A 94 -14.43 5.99 -36.76
C ARG A 94 -13.88 5.90 -35.35
N LYS A 95 -14.75 5.91 -34.31
CA LYS A 95 -14.30 5.76 -32.91
C LYS A 95 -13.59 4.44 -32.67
N LYS A 96 -14.06 3.35 -33.26
CA LYS A 96 -13.44 2.04 -33.13
C LYS A 96 -12.07 2.02 -33.80
N TYR A 97 -11.96 2.55 -35.00
CA TYR A 97 -10.71 2.64 -35.73
C TYR A 97 -9.69 3.52 -34.99
N ASP A 98 -10.10 4.69 -34.52
CA ASP A 98 -9.24 5.60 -33.75
C ASP A 98 -8.75 4.95 -32.46
N ALA A 99 -9.61 4.21 -31.77
CA ALA A 99 -9.25 3.48 -30.57
C ALA A 99 -8.25 2.34 -30.87
N GLU A 100 -8.46 1.60 -31.96
CA GLU A 100 -7.54 0.53 -32.39
C GLU A 100 -6.18 1.09 -32.80
N GLN A 101 -6.14 2.23 -33.48
CA GLN A 101 -4.89 2.90 -33.85
C GLN A 101 -4.17 3.52 -32.65
N ALA A 102 -4.90 4.04 -31.66
CA ALA A 102 -4.34 4.58 -30.44
C ALA A 102 -3.80 3.50 -29.49
N LEU A 103 -4.33 2.29 -29.56
CA LEU A 103 -3.99 1.19 -28.66
C LEU A 103 -2.49 0.83 -28.63
N PRO A 104 -1.78 0.70 -29.78
CA PRO A 104 -0.34 0.43 -29.76
C PRO A 104 0.47 1.55 -29.09
N GLY A 105 0.08 2.80 -29.32
CA GLY A 105 0.70 3.96 -28.68
C GLY A 105 0.50 3.99 -27.17
N LEU A 106 -0.70 3.64 -26.70
CA LEU A 106 -1.02 3.55 -25.27
C LEU A 106 -0.25 2.40 -24.61
N ILE A 107 -0.15 1.24 -25.27
CA ILE A 107 0.64 0.11 -24.79
C ILE A 107 2.13 0.48 -24.72
N ALA A 108 2.68 1.11 -25.77
CA ALA A 108 4.07 1.56 -25.78
C ALA A 108 4.34 2.61 -24.70
N ALA A 109 3.42 3.55 -24.47
CA ALA A 109 3.53 4.54 -23.39
C ALA A 109 3.44 3.90 -22.01
N ALA A 110 2.58 2.89 -21.83
CA ALA A 110 2.47 2.12 -20.57
C ALA A 110 3.76 1.33 -20.30
N ASN A 111 4.28 0.62 -21.30
CA ASN A 111 5.53 -0.13 -21.19
C ASN A 111 6.72 0.79 -20.86
N ARG A 112 6.81 1.93 -21.52
CA ARG A 112 7.84 2.94 -21.22
C ARG A 112 7.76 3.48 -19.80
N LYS A 113 6.54 3.69 -19.28
CA LYS A 113 6.35 4.06 -17.87
C LYS A 113 6.78 2.95 -16.92
N MET A 114 6.52 1.69 -17.26
CA MET A 114 6.97 0.54 -16.47
C MET A 114 8.50 0.44 -16.47
N GLU A 115 9.14 0.52 -17.63
CA GLU A 115 10.60 0.50 -17.75
C GLU A 115 11.28 1.61 -16.95
N ILE A 116 10.73 2.84 -17.02
CA ILE A 116 11.24 3.97 -16.22
C ILE A 116 11.07 3.67 -14.72
N LYS A 117 9.94 3.12 -14.32
CA LYS A 117 9.67 2.78 -12.92
C LYS A 117 10.61 1.69 -12.41
N ASP A 118 10.87 0.67 -13.24
CA ASP A 118 11.77 -0.42 -12.90
C ASP A 118 13.24 0.06 -12.89
N SER A 119 13.63 0.92 -13.82
CA SER A 119 14.95 1.57 -13.81
C SER A 119 15.15 2.44 -12.57
N ILE A 120 14.15 3.22 -12.16
CA ILE A 120 14.21 4.01 -10.92
C ILE A 120 14.31 3.09 -9.70
N ARG A 121 13.59 1.97 -9.70
CA ARG A 121 13.64 0.97 -8.62
C ARG A 121 15.03 0.34 -8.55
N ALA A 122 15.57 -0.15 -9.67
CA ALA A 122 16.90 -0.72 -9.74
C ALA A 122 18.00 0.26 -9.31
N HIS A 123 17.88 1.54 -9.71
CA HIS A 123 18.79 2.58 -9.26
C HIS A 123 18.70 2.83 -7.76
N LYS A 124 17.50 2.88 -7.19
CA LYS A 124 17.31 3.00 -5.74
C LYS A 124 17.90 1.81 -4.98
N ASP A 125 17.66 0.60 -5.47
CA ASP A 125 18.19 -0.61 -4.85
C ASP A 125 19.72 -0.64 -4.90
N SER A 126 20.33 -0.22 -6.01
CA SER A 126 21.77 -0.05 -6.15
C SER A 126 22.34 1.00 -5.19
N VAL A 127 21.67 2.17 -5.07
CA VAL A 127 22.10 3.22 -4.13
C VAL A 127 21.98 2.73 -2.69
N ILE A 128 20.93 1.97 -2.36
CA ILE A 128 20.75 1.39 -1.03
C ILE A 128 21.86 0.41 -0.69
N GLN A 129 22.23 -0.45 -1.63
CA GLN A 129 23.29 -1.44 -1.42
C GLN A 129 24.67 -0.80 -1.26
N ASN A 130 24.95 0.27 -1.98
CA ASN A 130 26.26 0.93 -2.00
C ASN A 130 26.42 2.05 -0.95
N THR A 131 25.32 2.46 -0.28
CA THR A 131 25.41 3.49 0.77
C THR A 131 25.83 2.85 2.09
N PRO A 132 26.92 3.30 2.73
CA PRO A 132 27.30 2.78 4.04
C PRO A 132 26.15 3.01 5.03
N ARG A 133 25.64 1.92 5.61
CA ARG A 133 24.59 1.96 6.61
C ARG A 133 25.17 2.46 7.92
N ILE A 134 24.80 3.68 8.31
CA ILE A 134 25.20 4.27 9.58
C ILE A 134 24.54 3.54 10.77
N LEU A 135 23.40 2.87 10.52
CA LEU A 135 22.66 2.10 11.52
C LEU A 135 22.30 0.72 10.90
N ASN A 136 23.09 -0.28 11.23
CA ASN A 136 22.84 -1.68 10.83
C ASN A 136 21.66 -2.32 11.58
N THR A 137 20.97 -1.57 12.43
CA THR A 137 19.99 -2.06 13.40
C THR A 137 18.62 -2.40 12.80
N PHE A 138 18.31 -1.98 11.57
CA PHE A 138 16.94 -2.09 11.03
C PHE A 138 16.79 -2.99 9.80
N ALA A 139 17.78 -3.80 9.50
CA ALA A 139 17.59 -4.82 8.48
C ALA A 139 16.63 -5.89 9.04
N ILE A 140 15.40 -5.86 8.59
CA ILE A 140 14.52 -7.02 8.76
C ILE A 140 15.24 -8.21 8.11
N PRO A 141 15.48 -9.32 8.82
CA PRO A 141 16.13 -10.48 8.26
C PRO A 141 15.42 -10.98 7.01
N ASP A 142 16.15 -11.47 6.02
CA ASP A 142 15.58 -11.96 4.77
C ASP A 142 14.52 -13.05 4.99
N SER A 143 14.68 -13.87 6.02
CA SER A 143 13.69 -14.87 6.44
C SER A 143 12.35 -14.27 6.85
N MET A 144 12.32 -13.01 7.28
CA MET A 144 11.11 -12.31 7.69
C MET A 144 10.45 -11.52 6.54
N HIS A 145 11.15 -11.27 5.43
CA HIS A 145 10.59 -10.53 4.29
C HIS A 145 9.39 -11.24 3.64
N TYR A 146 9.26 -12.54 3.80
CA TYR A 146 8.14 -13.32 3.28
C TYR A 146 6.93 -13.33 4.20
N LYS A 147 7.08 -12.89 5.44
CA LYS A 147 6.00 -12.88 6.43
C LYS A 147 4.99 -11.77 6.15
N ARG A 148 3.72 -12.05 6.40
CA ARG A 148 2.63 -11.09 6.14
C ARG A 148 2.56 -10.00 7.19
N ILE A 149 2.76 -10.38 8.44
CA ILE A 149 2.67 -9.49 9.59
C ILE A 149 3.88 -9.76 10.47
N ILE A 150 4.67 -8.73 10.67
CA ILE A 150 5.84 -8.75 11.54
C ILE A 150 5.55 -7.84 12.71
N THR A 151 5.86 -8.27 13.92
CA THR A 151 5.70 -7.49 15.13
C THR A 151 6.96 -7.51 15.97
N TRP A 152 7.21 -6.41 16.67
CA TRP A 152 8.34 -6.24 17.58
C TRP A 152 7.99 -5.26 18.69
N ASN A 153 8.82 -5.22 19.74
CA ASN A 153 8.79 -4.18 20.74
C ASN A 153 9.95 -3.22 20.51
N ALA A 154 9.74 -1.93 20.75
CA ALA A 154 10.81 -0.94 20.78
C ALA A 154 11.40 -0.89 22.19
N ASN A 155 12.72 -0.88 22.31
CA ASN A 155 13.35 -0.70 23.61
C ASN A 155 13.31 0.79 24.07
N ARG A 156 13.70 1.05 25.34
CA ARG A 156 13.71 2.40 25.91
C ARG A 156 14.51 3.42 25.11
N LYS A 157 15.58 2.97 24.48
CA LYS A 157 16.49 3.83 23.72
C LYS A 157 16.01 4.02 22.28
N PHE A 158 14.97 3.32 21.85
CA PHE A 158 14.45 3.29 20.48
C PHE A 158 15.51 2.95 19.41
N VAL A 159 16.64 2.40 19.85
CA VAL A 159 17.78 2.09 18.97
C VAL A 159 17.68 0.68 18.41
N ASP A 160 17.12 -0.25 19.18
CA ASP A 160 17.02 -1.65 18.80
C ASP A 160 15.57 -2.11 18.70
N ILE A 161 15.31 -2.97 17.73
CA ILE A 161 14.07 -3.72 17.62
C ILE A 161 14.26 -5.01 18.40
N GLU A 162 13.51 -5.14 19.48
CA GLU A 162 13.53 -6.35 20.29
C GLU A 162 12.45 -7.33 19.87
N ASN A 163 12.78 -8.61 19.94
CA ASN A 163 11.81 -9.69 19.75
C ASN A 163 11.03 -9.61 18.43
N LEU A 164 11.72 -9.51 17.32
CA LEU A 164 11.09 -9.59 16.00
C LEU A 164 10.38 -10.95 15.84
N ARG A 165 9.08 -10.91 15.63
CA ARG A 165 8.22 -12.10 15.55
C ARG A 165 7.35 -12.08 14.32
N ASP A 166 7.01 -13.25 13.83
CA ASP A 166 5.93 -13.47 12.89
C ASP A 166 4.60 -13.55 13.65
N GLN A 167 3.70 -12.62 13.35
CA GLN A 167 2.34 -12.70 13.86
C GLN A 167 1.54 -13.62 12.95
N SER A 168 1.55 -14.90 13.23
CA SER A 168 0.64 -15.83 12.56
C SER A 168 -0.81 -15.56 13.01
N ILE A 169 -1.74 -15.65 12.06
CA ILE A 169 -3.16 -15.66 12.37
C ILE A 169 -3.46 -17.01 13.02
N ASP A 170 -3.64 -17.00 14.32
CA ASP A 170 -3.96 -18.22 15.06
C ASP A 170 -5.45 -18.21 15.40
N THR A 171 -6.15 -19.20 14.90
CA THR A 171 -7.57 -19.45 15.14
C THR A 171 -7.80 -20.53 16.19
N SER A 172 -6.75 -20.98 16.89
CA SER A 172 -6.88 -22.06 17.87
C SER A 172 -7.60 -21.60 19.14
N TYR A 173 -8.50 -22.42 19.63
CA TYR A 173 -9.24 -22.22 20.89
C TYR A 173 -8.35 -22.18 22.14
N HIS A 174 -7.14 -22.66 22.04
CA HIS A 174 -6.24 -22.83 23.20
C HIS A 174 -5.59 -21.53 23.68
N ARG A 175 -5.73 -20.42 22.94
CA ARG A 175 -5.17 -19.12 23.34
C ARG A 175 -5.84 -18.46 24.53
N ASN A 176 -7.08 -18.79 24.83
CA ASN A 176 -7.84 -18.15 25.89
C ASN A 176 -7.16 -18.24 27.27
N PHE A 177 -6.33 -19.24 27.47
CA PHE A 177 -5.61 -19.44 28.75
C PHE A 177 -4.38 -18.51 28.89
N TYR A 178 -3.78 -18.10 27.77
CA TYR A 178 -2.54 -17.31 27.76
C TYR A 178 -2.75 -15.85 27.36
N ASP A 179 -3.98 -15.43 27.16
CA ASP A 179 -4.29 -14.11 26.59
C ASP A 179 -4.28 -12.98 27.62
N TYR A 180 -4.14 -13.30 28.89
CA TYR A 180 -3.93 -12.28 29.92
C TYR A 180 -2.58 -11.58 29.70
N PRO A 181 -2.54 -10.25 29.73
CA PRO A 181 -1.33 -9.48 29.41
C PRO A 181 -0.10 -9.87 30.23
N PHE A 182 -0.30 -10.21 31.50
CA PHE A 182 0.80 -10.61 32.37
C PHE A 182 1.32 -12.03 32.07
N MET A 183 0.47 -12.95 31.64
CA MET A 183 0.87 -14.32 31.29
C MET A 183 1.70 -14.38 30.00
N LYS A 184 1.52 -13.44 29.10
CA LYS A 184 2.37 -13.32 27.91
C LYS A 184 3.82 -13.01 28.25
N ASN A 185 4.04 -12.35 29.36
CA ASN A 185 5.37 -11.95 29.82
C ASN A 185 6.02 -12.94 30.78
N ASP A 186 5.23 -13.57 31.65
CA ASP A 186 5.72 -14.55 32.60
C ASP A 186 4.62 -15.52 33.00
N VAL A 187 4.87 -16.81 32.84
CA VAL A 187 3.97 -17.88 33.25
C VAL A 187 3.85 -17.96 34.80
N ASN A 188 4.90 -17.49 35.49
CA ASN A 188 4.95 -17.47 36.96
C ASN A 188 4.41 -16.15 37.54
N ALA A 189 3.26 -15.70 37.04
CA ALA A 189 2.59 -14.52 37.56
C ALA A 189 1.14 -14.87 37.92
N THR A 190 0.61 -14.20 38.91
CA THR A 190 -0.80 -14.33 39.31
C THR A 190 -1.42 -12.99 39.62
N TRP A 191 -2.72 -12.88 39.44
CA TRP A 191 -3.46 -11.71 39.90
C TRP A 191 -4.05 -11.94 41.26
N LEU A 192 -4.22 -10.87 42.01
CA LEU A 192 -4.70 -10.89 43.39
C LEU A 192 -6.18 -10.50 43.45
N GLY A 193 -7.06 -11.46 43.37
CA GLY A 193 -8.51 -11.24 43.37
C GLY A 193 -9.13 -11.45 42.00
N THR A 194 -9.84 -10.48 41.48
CA THR A 194 -10.51 -10.53 40.19
C THR A 194 -9.60 -10.19 39.03
N SER A 195 -10.03 -10.54 37.83
CA SER A 195 -9.38 -10.08 36.59
C SER A 195 -9.26 -8.55 36.54
N GLY A 196 -8.08 -8.04 36.24
CA GLY A 196 -7.77 -6.62 36.30
C GLY A 196 -7.22 -6.14 37.65
N SER A 197 -7.11 -7.03 38.62
CA SER A 197 -6.49 -6.77 39.93
C SER A 197 -4.96 -6.64 39.83
N PRO A 198 -4.30 -6.18 40.91
CA PRO A 198 -2.84 -6.15 40.97
C PRO A 198 -2.24 -7.51 40.60
N VAL A 199 -1.16 -7.49 39.86
CA VAL A 199 -0.42 -8.67 39.43
C VAL A 199 0.84 -8.81 40.26
N GLN A 200 1.09 -10.00 40.75
CA GLN A 200 2.32 -10.35 41.46
C GLN A 200 3.14 -11.31 40.58
N PHE A 201 4.39 -10.89 40.29
CA PHE A 201 5.38 -11.74 39.66
C PHE A 201 6.20 -12.48 40.70
N PHE A 202 6.30 -13.81 40.57
CA PHE A 202 7.15 -14.62 41.45
C PHE A 202 8.61 -14.56 41.00
N ASN A 203 8.86 -14.36 39.70
CA ASN A 203 10.21 -14.15 39.21
C ASN A 203 10.69 -12.73 39.54
N TYR A 204 11.74 -12.65 40.37
CA TYR A 204 12.32 -11.37 40.81
C TYR A 204 12.76 -10.49 39.63
N PHE A 205 13.40 -11.06 38.63
CA PHE A 205 13.90 -10.32 37.46
C PHE A 205 12.81 -9.78 36.52
N LYS A 206 11.60 -10.26 36.65
CA LYS A 206 10.43 -9.82 35.88
C LYS A 206 9.60 -8.77 36.65
N ARG A 207 9.91 -8.50 37.90
CA ARG A 207 9.27 -7.42 38.66
C ARG A 207 9.61 -6.11 38.01
N GLN A 208 8.61 -5.30 37.77
CA GLN A 208 8.82 -3.98 37.20
C GLN A 208 9.47 -3.09 38.24
N GLU A 209 10.38 -2.23 37.77
CA GLU A 209 10.91 -1.14 38.59
C GLU A 209 9.78 -0.20 39.02
N GLU A 210 9.88 0.34 40.23
CA GLU A 210 8.89 1.26 40.74
C GLU A 210 8.85 2.52 39.85
N ASP A 211 7.67 2.82 39.30
CA ASP A 211 7.43 4.09 38.63
C ASP A 211 7.18 5.19 39.66
N ASN A 212 7.25 6.44 39.28
CA ASN A 212 6.96 7.60 40.14
C ASN A 212 5.58 7.55 40.82
N ALA A 213 4.68 6.67 40.33
CA ALA A 213 3.39 6.37 40.93
C ALA A 213 3.37 4.94 41.51
N ILE A 214 3.70 4.79 42.76
CA ILE A 214 3.79 3.54 43.52
C ILE A 214 2.51 2.66 43.30
N PHE A 215 1.34 3.28 43.30
CA PHE A 215 0.08 2.57 43.10
C PHE A 215 -0.16 2.09 41.69
N TYR A 216 0.63 2.53 40.71
CA TYR A 216 0.48 2.09 39.32
C TYR A 216 1.21 0.78 39.03
N THR A 217 2.35 0.58 39.65
CA THR A 217 3.23 -0.56 39.35
C THR A 217 2.54 -1.92 39.42
N PRO A 218 1.68 -2.24 40.41
CA PRO A 218 0.96 -3.51 40.48
C PRO A 218 -0.03 -3.72 39.30
N TYR A 219 -0.48 -2.63 38.69
CA TYR A 219 -1.43 -2.66 37.57
C TYR A 219 -0.77 -2.47 36.20
N ALA A 220 0.54 -2.23 36.17
CA ALA A 220 1.24 -1.94 34.93
C ALA A 220 1.13 -3.04 33.89
N SER A 221 0.97 -4.29 34.33
CA SER A 221 0.77 -5.46 33.47
C SER A 221 -0.52 -5.43 32.66
N TRP A 222 -1.52 -4.67 33.08
CA TRP A 222 -2.80 -4.50 32.41
C TRP A 222 -2.84 -3.32 31.46
N SER A 223 -1.75 -2.57 31.38
CA SER A 223 -1.66 -1.34 30.60
C SER A 223 -0.46 -1.37 29.67
N PHE A 224 -0.47 -0.53 28.66
CA PHE A 224 0.69 -0.36 27.81
C PHE A 224 1.56 0.80 28.23
N SER A 225 2.86 0.60 28.05
CA SER A 225 3.89 1.63 27.99
C SER A 225 4.47 1.66 26.57
N PRO A 226 5.25 2.69 26.21
CA PRO A 226 5.92 2.72 24.91
C PRO A 226 6.77 1.47 24.61
N GLU A 227 7.32 0.88 25.66
CA GLU A 227 8.19 -0.30 25.59
C GLU A 227 7.42 -1.62 25.41
N THR A 228 6.23 -1.71 26.01
CA THR A 228 5.41 -2.90 25.95
C THR A 228 4.43 -2.88 24.78
N LEU A 229 4.26 -1.72 24.12
CA LEU A 229 3.39 -1.57 22.97
C LEU A 229 3.97 -2.32 21.76
N PRO A 230 3.26 -3.31 21.19
CA PRO A 230 3.72 -3.96 19.98
C PRO A 230 3.71 -3.00 18.79
N GLN A 231 4.78 -3.01 18.02
CA GLN A 231 4.90 -2.34 16.74
C GLN A 231 4.69 -3.35 15.63
N PHE A 232 4.20 -2.90 14.48
CA PHE A 232 3.85 -3.77 13.38
C PHE A 232 4.45 -3.30 12.06
N ASN A 233 4.69 -4.27 11.17
CA ASN A 233 4.87 -4.04 9.74
C ASN A 233 4.01 -5.06 8.99
N THR A 234 3.06 -4.58 8.19
CA THR A 234 2.06 -5.43 7.57
C THR A 234 2.05 -5.26 6.06
N LYS A 235 2.00 -6.37 5.32
CA LYS A 235 1.82 -6.34 3.86
C LYS A 235 0.38 -6.13 3.44
N THR A 236 -0.55 -6.52 4.32
CA THR A 236 -2.00 -6.34 4.16
C THR A 236 -2.56 -5.73 5.43
N PRO A 237 -3.62 -4.92 5.36
CA PRO A 237 -4.29 -4.44 6.55
C PRO A 237 -4.70 -5.61 7.45
N TYR A 238 -4.45 -5.46 8.74
CA TYR A 238 -4.78 -6.47 9.74
C TYR A 238 -5.68 -5.86 10.81
N THR A 239 -6.82 -6.49 11.04
CA THR A 239 -7.75 -6.12 12.11
C THR A 239 -8.09 -7.36 12.92
N GLU A 240 -7.97 -7.23 14.23
CA GLU A 240 -8.34 -8.26 15.21
C GLU A 240 -9.40 -7.68 16.11
N LEU A 241 -10.52 -8.40 16.22
CA LEU A 241 -11.58 -8.12 17.16
C LEU A 241 -11.78 -9.35 18.03
N CYS A 242 -11.50 -9.22 19.32
CA CYS A 242 -11.68 -10.29 20.28
C CYS A 242 -12.65 -9.84 21.36
N TYR A 243 -13.56 -10.71 21.67
CA TYR A 243 -14.44 -10.58 22.81
C TYR A 243 -14.48 -11.91 23.57
N TRP A 244 -14.32 -11.85 24.88
CA TRP A 244 -14.60 -12.95 25.76
C TRP A 244 -15.17 -12.43 27.08
N GLY A 245 -16.12 -13.17 27.63
CA GLY A 245 -16.81 -12.78 28.83
C GLY A 245 -18.24 -13.30 28.88
N THR A 246 -19.00 -12.79 29.82
CA THR A 246 -20.34 -13.24 30.16
C THR A 246 -21.46 -12.46 29.49
N LEU A 247 -21.23 -11.87 28.32
CA LEU A 247 -22.17 -10.96 27.63
C LEU A 247 -23.61 -11.52 27.46
N PHE A 248 -23.71 -12.83 27.28
CA PHE A 248 -24.99 -13.52 27.08
C PHE A 248 -25.39 -14.44 28.25
N ALA A 249 -24.57 -14.49 29.28
CA ALA A 249 -24.86 -15.27 30.46
C ALA A 249 -25.46 -14.35 31.54
N ASN A 250 -26.66 -14.65 31.98
CA ASN A 250 -27.26 -13.95 33.10
C ASN A 250 -26.59 -14.46 34.39
N MET A 251 -25.33 -14.14 34.60
CA MET A 251 -24.53 -14.55 35.72
C MET A 251 -24.28 -13.38 36.65
N GLU A 252 -24.30 -13.63 37.93
CA GLU A 252 -24.01 -12.64 38.98
C GLU A 252 -22.56 -12.14 38.93
N LYS A 253 -21.67 -12.96 38.36
CA LYS A 253 -20.25 -12.63 38.15
C LYS A 253 -20.04 -12.25 36.70
N GLU A 254 -19.82 -11.01 36.46
CA GLU A 254 -19.59 -10.49 35.13
C GLU A 254 -18.09 -10.25 34.86
N GLU A 255 -17.62 -10.86 33.83
CA GLU A 255 -16.32 -10.55 33.26
C GLU A 255 -16.50 -10.20 31.77
N SER A 256 -15.94 -9.09 31.35
CA SER A 256 -15.98 -8.71 29.94
C SER A 256 -14.64 -8.19 29.51
N ASN A 257 -14.17 -8.68 28.39
CA ASN A 257 -12.92 -8.28 27.79
C ASN A 257 -13.15 -8.04 26.30
N ILE A 258 -12.94 -6.80 25.87
CA ILE A 258 -13.06 -6.39 24.47
C ILE A 258 -11.70 -5.88 24.03
N ARG A 259 -11.14 -6.49 22.98
CA ARG A 259 -9.88 -6.08 22.37
C ARG A 259 -10.09 -5.81 20.89
N ILE A 260 -9.75 -4.62 20.46
CA ILE A 260 -9.77 -4.19 19.07
C ILE A 260 -8.37 -3.73 18.70
N LEU A 261 -7.79 -4.34 17.70
CA LEU A 261 -6.51 -3.97 17.14
C LEU A 261 -6.67 -3.81 15.64
N THR A 262 -6.25 -2.67 15.11
CA THR A 262 -6.16 -2.47 13.67
C THR A 262 -4.82 -1.85 13.33
N THR A 263 -4.15 -2.42 12.36
CA THR A 263 -2.85 -1.97 11.90
C THR A 263 -2.72 -2.12 10.39
N GLN A 264 -2.11 -1.12 9.77
CA GLN A 264 -1.84 -1.16 8.34
C GLN A 264 -0.62 -0.31 7.98
N ASN A 265 0.07 -0.73 6.94
CA ASN A 265 1.11 0.07 6.33
C ASN A 265 0.48 1.08 5.36
N ILE A 266 0.62 2.37 5.65
CA ILE A 266 0.21 3.46 4.74
C ILE A 266 1.20 3.54 3.57
N THR A 267 2.47 3.35 3.87
CA THR A 267 3.55 3.21 2.91
C THR A 267 4.39 1.99 3.29
N PRO A 268 5.23 1.44 2.41
CA PRO A 268 6.10 0.30 2.78
C PRO A 268 6.96 0.53 4.03
N LYS A 269 7.21 1.80 4.38
CA LYS A 269 8.06 2.19 5.51
C LYS A 269 7.29 2.78 6.71
N LEU A 270 6.01 3.13 6.53
CA LEU A 270 5.18 3.78 7.55
C LEU A 270 3.98 2.90 7.89
N ASN A 271 3.91 2.48 9.12
CA ASN A 271 2.77 1.75 9.68
C ASN A 271 1.99 2.62 10.66
N MET A 272 0.70 2.35 10.78
CA MET A 272 -0.19 2.93 11.76
C MET A 272 -0.90 1.81 12.54
N LEU A 273 -0.98 1.99 13.85
CA LEU A 273 -1.66 1.10 14.78
C LEU A 273 -2.70 1.87 15.58
N ILE A 274 -3.90 1.32 15.67
CA ILE A 274 -4.91 1.71 16.65
C ILE A 274 -5.26 0.49 17.48
N TYR A 275 -5.20 0.65 18.79
CA TYR A 275 -5.49 -0.42 19.74
C TYR A 275 -6.43 0.07 20.83
N TYR A 276 -7.48 -0.66 21.05
CA TYR A 276 -8.42 -0.45 22.15
C TYR A 276 -8.60 -1.73 22.94
N HIS A 277 -8.49 -1.63 24.25
CA HIS A 277 -8.73 -2.72 25.16
C HIS A 277 -9.57 -2.23 26.33
N ASN A 278 -10.68 -2.91 26.61
CA ASN A 278 -11.51 -2.66 27.75
C ASN A 278 -11.74 -3.96 28.50
N PHE A 279 -11.26 -3.97 29.70
CA PHE A 279 -11.34 -5.12 30.60
C PHE A 279 -12.13 -4.74 31.84
N LYS A 280 -13.20 -5.47 32.13
CA LYS A 280 -14.07 -5.31 33.29
C LYS A 280 -14.22 -6.63 34.00
N GLY A 281 -14.17 -6.62 35.33
CA GLY A 281 -14.46 -7.79 36.14
C GLY A 281 -15.15 -7.41 37.45
N ASN A 282 -16.15 -8.16 37.82
CA ASN A 282 -16.80 -8.07 39.13
C ASN A 282 -16.37 -9.27 39.96
N GLY A 283 -15.94 -9.05 41.18
CA GLY A 283 -15.50 -10.12 42.10
C GLY A 283 -16.64 -10.86 42.78
N MET A 284 -16.25 -11.77 43.66
CA MET A 284 -17.19 -12.57 44.44
C MET A 284 -17.86 -11.79 45.57
N LEU A 285 -17.12 -10.84 46.16
CA LEU A 285 -17.60 -10.05 47.28
C LEU A 285 -18.18 -8.73 46.80
N LYS A 286 -18.98 -8.07 47.64
CA LYS A 286 -19.43 -6.71 47.42
C LYS A 286 -18.21 -5.82 47.16
N ARG A 287 -18.33 -4.89 46.18
CA ARG A 287 -17.33 -3.84 45.87
C ARG A 287 -15.95 -4.38 45.50
N GLU A 288 -15.93 -5.45 44.79
CA GLU A 288 -14.72 -6.04 44.21
C GLU A 288 -14.75 -5.85 42.66
N ASP A 289 -14.94 -4.59 42.23
CA ASP A 289 -15.08 -4.26 40.82
C ASP A 289 -13.78 -3.73 40.27
N THR A 290 -13.44 -4.20 39.09
CA THR A 290 -12.26 -3.73 38.36
C THR A 290 -12.64 -3.25 36.96
N GLY A 291 -11.93 -2.23 36.47
CA GLY A 291 -12.12 -1.73 35.12
C GLY A 291 -10.83 -1.14 34.58
N ASN A 292 -10.31 -1.73 33.52
CA ASN A 292 -9.12 -1.27 32.83
C ASN A 292 -9.45 -0.89 31.39
N ARG A 293 -9.11 0.31 30.97
CA ARG A 293 -9.28 0.77 29.59
C ARG A 293 -7.97 1.29 29.06
N THR A 294 -7.57 0.77 27.92
CA THR A 294 -6.40 1.26 27.19
C THR A 294 -6.79 1.67 25.80
N LEU A 295 -6.45 2.87 25.42
CA LEU A 295 -6.56 3.36 24.04
C LEU A 295 -5.18 3.79 23.58
N THR A 296 -4.77 3.29 22.44
CA THR A 296 -3.47 3.60 21.84
C THR A 296 -3.62 3.93 20.37
N ALA A 297 -2.94 4.98 19.96
CA ALA A 297 -2.71 5.29 18.56
C ALA A 297 -1.21 5.49 18.37
N SER A 298 -0.59 4.70 17.53
CA SER A 298 0.86 4.78 17.30
C SER A 298 1.21 4.65 15.83
N THR A 299 2.35 5.20 15.49
CA THR A 299 2.93 5.10 14.16
C THR A 299 4.39 4.69 14.29
N ASN A 300 4.86 3.87 13.37
CA ASN A 300 6.26 3.58 13.24
C ASN A 300 6.73 3.81 11.80
N TYR A 301 7.92 4.33 11.66
CA TYR A 301 8.58 4.54 10.39
C TYR A 301 9.91 3.80 10.37
N LEU A 302 10.04 2.87 9.43
CA LEU A 302 11.24 2.07 9.22
C LEU A 302 11.94 2.55 7.94
N GLY A 303 12.75 3.57 8.05
CA GLY A 303 13.58 4.08 6.96
C GLY A 303 14.95 3.43 6.90
N GLU A 304 15.71 3.74 5.86
CA GLU A 304 17.08 3.24 5.68
C GLU A 304 18.10 3.95 6.59
N ARG A 305 17.84 5.22 6.88
CA ARG A 305 18.71 6.09 7.69
C ARG A 305 18.04 6.63 8.93
N TYR A 306 16.76 6.42 9.05
CA TYR A 306 15.94 6.98 10.09
C TYR A 306 14.89 5.99 10.56
N LEU A 307 14.77 5.82 11.85
CA LEU A 307 13.73 5.06 12.51
C LEU A 307 12.94 5.99 13.42
N MET A 308 11.63 5.85 13.44
CA MET A 308 10.77 6.58 14.35
C MET A 308 9.69 5.64 14.91
N HIS A 309 9.52 5.72 16.23
CA HIS A 309 8.33 5.24 16.90
C HIS A 309 7.69 6.44 17.60
N SER A 310 6.42 6.67 17.36
CA SER A 310 5.68 7.75 18.00
C SER A 310 4.26 7.32 18.28
N GLY A 311 3.65 7.89 19.30
CA GLY A 311 2.28 7.55 19.62
C GLY A 311 1.74 8.19 20.88
N PHE A 312 0.47 7.90 21.09
CA PHE A 312 -0.30 8.29 22.24
C PHE A 312 -0.88 7.04 22.90
N ILE A 313 -0.66 6.92 24.20
CA ILE A 313 -1.22 5.85 25.02
C ILE A 313 -2.04 6.48 26.14
N TYR A 314 -3.29 6.04 26.26
CA TYR A 314 -4.18 6.40 27.36
C TYR A 314 -4.57 5.14 28.12
N ASN A 315 -4.14 5.07 29.38
CA ASN A 315 -4.51 4.02 30.30
C ASN A 315 -5.42 4.58 31.39
N ARG A 316 -6.52 3.92 31.66
CA ARG A 316 -7.43 4.20 32.78
C ARG A 316 -7.67 2.92 33.56
N ILE A 317 -7.36 2.97 34.84
CA ILE A 317 -7.52 1.86 35.78
C ILE A 317 -8.48 2.34 36.86
N GLU A 318 -9.52 1.55 37.09
CA GLU A 318 -10.50 1.79 38.14
C GLU A 318 -10.66 0.47 38.93
N ARG A 319 -10.66 0.60 40.24
CA ARG A 319 -10.88 -0.52 41.13
C ARG A 319 -11.63 -0.06 42.38
N SER A 320 -12.63 -0.86 42.78
CA SER A 320 -13.26 -0.78 44.08
C SER A 320 -12.53 -1.69 45.08
N GLU A 321 -12.32 -1.21 46.28
CA GLU A 321 -11.61 -1.93 47.34
C GLU A 321 -12.58 -2.19 48.48
N ASN A 322 -12.71 -3.45 48.85
CA ASN A 322 -13.66 -3.89 49.92
C ASN A 322 -13.03 -4.11 51.29
N GLY A 323 -11.69 -4.18 51.33
CA GLY A 323 -10.97 -4.40 52.60
C GLY A 323 -11.15 -5.81 53.22
N GLY A 324 -11.84 -6.71 52.52
CA GLY A 324 -12.16 -8.06 53.01
C GLY A 324 -13.49 -8.15 53.74
N VAL A 325 -13.81 -9.34 54.19
CA VAL A 325 -15.04 -9.67 54.91
C VAL A 325 -15.02 -9.09 56.32
N ALA A 326 -16.12 -8.42 56.71
CA ALA A 326 -16.17 -7.70 57.99
C ALA A 326 -16.24 -8.68 59.18
N ASP A 327 -16.96 -9.80 59.04
CA ASP A 327 -17.04 -10.84 60.08
C ASP A 327 -16.43 -12.15 59.58
N PRO A 328 -15.35 -12.65 60.20
CA PRO A 328 -14.67 -13.88 59.80
C PRO A 328 -15.59 -15.14 59.85
N SER A 329 -16.70 -15.08 60.57
CA SER A 329 -17.66 -16.20 60.62
C SER A 329 -18.23 -16.57 59.26
N TRP A 330 -18.40 -15.58 58.36
CA TRP A 330 -18.89 -15.75 56.99
C TRP A 330 -17.96 -16.57 56.10
N ILE A 331 -16.68 -16.69 56.43
CA ILE A 331 -15.72 -17.47 55.66
C ILE A 331 -16.07 -18.97 55.66
N ARG A 332 -16.75 -19.42 56.71
CA ARG A 332 -17.16 -20.81 56.88
C ARG A 332 -18.60 -21.07 56.49
N ASP A 333 -19.37 -20.04 56.26
CA ASP A 333 -20.77 -20.15 55.84
C ASP A 333 -20.86 -20.22 54.31
N THR A 334 -21.41 -21.35 53.83
CA THR A 334 -21.61 -21.58 52.38
C THR A 334 -23.06 -21.36 51.94
N ILE A 335 -23.94 -20.94 52.86
CA ILE A 335 -25.38 -20.80 52.58
C ILE A 335 -25.70 -19.42 52.05
N VAL A 336 -25.00 -18.37 52.51
CA VAL A 336 -25.23 -17.00 52.12
C VAL A 336 -24.47 -16.63 50.83
N ASP A 337 -25.11 -15.94 49.92
CA ASP A 337 -24.45 -15.44 48.74
C ASP A 337 -23.27 -14.51 49.11
N PRO A 338 -22.05 -14.76 48.61
CA PRO A 338 -20.89 -13.90 48.88
C PRO A 338 -21.13 -12.41 48.64
N ARG A 339 -22.04 -12.07 47.75
CA ARG A 339 -22.43 -10.66 47.46
C ARG A 339 -23.29 -10.01 48.53
N GLU A 340 -23.90 -10.79 49.39
CA GLU A 340 -24.67 -10.27 50.52
C GLU A 340 -23.82 -10.04 51.76
N ILE A 341 -22.61 -10.61 51.79
CA ILE A 341 -21.69 -10.53 52.93
C ILE A 341 -21.20 -9.08 53.07
N ASP A 342 -21.20 -8.58 54.29
CA ASP A 342 -20.71 -7.25 54.58
C ASP A 342 -19.17 -7.17 54.57
N VAL A 343 -18.67 -6.09 53.98
CA VAL A 343 -17.24 -5.82 53.80
C VAL A 343 -16.80 -4.61 54.62
N TYR A 344 -15.51 -4.57 54.98
CA TYR A 344 -14.97 -3.52 55.85
C TYR A 344 -15.06 -2.15 55.20
N LEU A 345 -14.70 -2.01 53.91
CA LEU A 345 -14.66 -0.74 53.25
C LEU A 345 -15.88 -0.56 52.34
N LYS A 346 -16.66 0.51 52.61
CA LYS A 346 -17.92 0.76 51.87
C LYS A 346 -17.72 1.66 50.67
N ASP A 347 -16.73 2.58 50.67
CA ASP A 347 -16.53 3.61 49.63
C ASP A 347 -15.06 3.83 49.25
N ALA A 348 -14.26 2.75 49.42
CA ALA A 348 -12.87 2.82 49.00
C ALA A 348 -12.72 2.43 47.52
N GLY A 349 -12.01 3.17 46.79
CA GLY A 349 -11.72 2.91 45.39
C GLY A 349 -10.47 3.63 44.90
N ASN A 350 -9.84 3.04 43.93
CA ASN A 350 -8.68 3.61 43.26
C ASN A 350 -9.04 3.94 41.79
N LYS A 351 -8.68 5.13 41.36
CA LYS A 351 -8.87 5.58 39.99
C LYS A 351 -7.63 6.24 39.48
N MET A 352 -7.01 5.65 38.48
CA MET A 352 -5.79 6.13 37.88
C MET A 352 -5.97 6.40 36.38
N LYS A 353 -5.36 7.47 35.91
CA LYS A 353 -5.29 7.82 34.48
C LYS A 353 -3.85 8.13 34.14
N LYS A 354 -3.26 7.37 33.23
CA LYS A 354 -1.91 7.64 32.70
C LYS A 354 -2.02 7.96 31.21
N ARG A 355 -1.46 9.10 30.82
CA ARG A 355 -1.36 9.55 29.43
C ARG A 355 0.11 9.62 29.08
N THR A 356 0.49 8.96 28.01
CA THR A 356 1.88 8.93 27.56
C THR A 356 1.92 9.35 26.10
N LEU A 357 2.78 10.31 25.79
CA LEU A 357 3.18 10.70 24.44
C LEU A 357 4.64 10.30 24.27
N PHE A 358 4.99 9.76 23.13
CA PHE A 358 6.36 9.35 22.84
C PHE A 358 6.68 9.52 21.34
#